data_0702c98e133516ec0f93457df1b16d35
#
_entry.id   0702c98e133516ec0f93457df1b16d35
#
_cell.length_a   1.000
_cell.length_b   1.000
_cell.length_c   1.000
_cell.angle_alpha   90.00
_cell.angle_beta   90.00
_cell.angle_gamma   90.00
#
_symmetry.space_group_name_H-M   'P 1'
#
loop_
_entity.id
_entity.type
_entity.pdbx_description
1 polymer ?
#
loop_
_entity_poly.entity_id
_entity_poly.type
_entity_poly.pdbx_seq_one_letter_code
_entity_poly.pdbx_strand_id
1 'polypeptide(L)'
;KNLAVEEYLLLHCEDKECILYLWQNQNTVVIGRNQNAWKECKVTKLEEENGHLARRLSGGGAVYHDLGNLNFTFLVNKDEYSLEKQLQVIINAMGRLGLKAEKSGRNDILIDGKKFSGNAFYEQEKHCYHHGTIMVDVNKEILSRYLTVSKDKLKSKGVDSVKSRVTNLREYLPELTLEELKKALRESFEEVYNLKSEEKKMEDLDADEVEEKKAHFSSWKWLYGRKLDFQYELSHRFAWGGITMQFQVEAGKIKDVEVYSDAL
;
A
#
# COMPACT_ATOMS: atom_id res chain seq x y z
N LYS A 1 -5.78 -11.24 -5.92
CA LYS A 1 -4.69 -12.20 -6.13
C LYS A 1 -3.37 -11.68 -5.54
N ASN A 2 -2.86 -10.50 -5.93
CA ASN A 2 -1.53 -10.03 -5.54
C ASN A 2 -1.31 -9.94 -4.02
N LEU A 3 -2.29 -9.45 -3.24
CA LEU A 3 -2.22 -9.44 -1.77
C LEU A 3 -2.25 -10.86 -1.17
N ALA A 4 -2.90 -11.82 -1.83
CA ALA A 4 -2.86 -13.22 -1.42
C ALA A 4 -1.46 -13.83 -1.62
N VAL A 5 -0.82 -13.51 -2.74
CA VAL A 5 0.58 -13.89 -3.00
C VAL A 5 1.52 -13.22 -1.99
N GLU A 6 1.30 -11.92 -1.69
CA GLU A 6 2.08 -11.20 -0.67
C GLU A 6 2.01 -11.91 0.70
N GLU A 7 0.80 -12.28 1.15
CA GLU A 7 0.63 -13.01 2.42
C GLU A 7 1.22 -14.42 2.36
N TYR A 8 1.05 -15.15 1.24
CA TYR A 8 1.67 -16.44 1.03
C TYR A 8 3.20 -16.35 1.19
N LEU A 9 3.83 -15.45 0.46
CA LEU A 9 5.28 -15.24 0.52
C LEU A 9 5.75 -14.81 1.92
N LEU A 10 4.94 -14.01 2.64
CA LEU A 10 5.25 -13.62 4.01
C LEU A 10 5.35 -14.82 4.94
N LEU A 11 4.37 -15.72 4.87
CA LEU A 11 4.29 -16.89 5.76
C LEU A 11 5.31 -17.98 5.43
N HIS A 12 5.81 -18.00 4.17
CA HIS A 12 6.79 -18.96 3.68
C HIS A 12 8.20 -18.36 3.55
N CYS A 13 8.42 -17.14 4.06
CA CYS A 13 9.75 -16.54 4.07
C CYS A 13 10.64 -17.28 5.08
N GLU A 14 11.73 -17.86 4.62
CA GLU A 14 12.65 -18.64 5.43
C GLU A 14 13.58 -17.75 6.27
N ASP A 15 14.26 -18.33 7.26
CA ASP A 15 15.27 -17.62 8.05
C ASP A 15 16.43 -17.19 7.15
N LYS A 16 16.87 -15.94 7.32
CA LYS A 16 17.89 -15.27 6.50
C LYS A 16 17.53 -15.03 5.04
N GLU A 17 16.29 -15.27 4.67
CA GLU A 17 15.75 -14.93 3.35
C GLU A 17 15.23 -13.50 3.33
N CYS A 18 15.40 -12.82 2.20
CA CYS A 18 14.71 -11.57 1.88
C CYS A 18 14.08 -11.72 0.50
N ILE A 19 12.79 -11.60 0.41
CA ILE A 19 12.05 -11.71 -0.86
C ILE A 19 11.70 -10.29 -1.33
N LEU A 20 12.05 -9.96 -2.57
CA LEU A 20 11.56 -8.78 -3.27
C LEU A 20 10.46 -9.19 -4.25
N TYR A 21 9.21 -8.87 -3.92
CA TYR A 21 8.05 -9.14 -4.76
C TYR A 21 7.61 -7.87 -5.49
N LEU A 22 7.60 -7.90 -6.83
CA LEU A 22 7.19 -6.79 -7.71
C LEU A 22 5.87 -7.14 -8.39
N TRP A 23 4.86 -6.25 -8.27
CA TRP A 23 3.52 -6.54 -8.74
C TRP A 23 2.72 -5.29 -9.12
N GLN A 24 1.66 -5.47 -9.88
CA GLN A 24 0.78 -4.40 -10.35
C GLN A 24 -0.68 -4.77 -10.15
N ASN A 25 -1.51 -3.76 -9.88
CA ASN A 25 -2.96 -3.86 -9.95
C ASN A 25 -3.49 -3.01 -11.10
N GLN A 26 -4.62 -3.42 -11.65
CA GLN A 26 -5.37 -2.66 -12.62
C GLN A 26 -6.65 -2.11 -11.98
N ASN A 27 -6.90 -0.80 -12.15
CA ASN A 27 -8.11 -0.09 -11.69
C ASN A 27 -8.57 -0.52 -10.27
N THR A 28 -7.68 -0.43 -9.28
CA THR A 28 -7.91 -0.94 -7.93
C THR A 28 -7.72 0.14 -6.88
N VAL A 29 -8.72 0.33 -6.02
CA VAL A 29 -8.55 1.05 -4.76
C VAL A 29 -8.10 0.07 -3.69
N VAL A 30 -6.96 0.34 -3.04
CA VAL A 30 -6.45 -0.46 -1.93
C VAL A 30 -6.56 0.36 -0.64
N ILE A 31 -7.41 -0.09 0.27
CA ILE A 31 -7.57 0.52 1.59
C ILE A 31 -6.65 -0.15 2.62
N GLY A 32 -6.27 0.61 3.64
CA GLY A 32 -5.54 0.07 4.79
C GLY A 32 -6.43 -0.86 5.64
N ARG A 33 -5.79 -1.73 6.42
CA ARG A 33 -6.45 -2.76 7.24
C ARG A 33 -7.62 -2.22 8.07
N ASN A 34 -7.43 -1.07 8.70
CA ASN A 34 -8.35 -0.54 9.70
C ASN A 34 -9.25 0.59 9.14
N GLN A 35 -9.28 0.79 7.82
CA GLN A 35 -10.09 1.84 7.22
C GLN A 35 -11.54 1.40 6.96
N ASN A 36 -12.46 2.34 7.05
CA ASN A 36 -13.84 2.14 6.62
C ASN A 36 -13.95 2.28 5.09
N ALA A 37 -14.22 1.18 4.40
CA ALA A 37 -14.29 1.13 2.94
C ALA A 37 -15.24 2.19 2.36
N TRP A 38 -16.42 2.35 2.96
CA TRP A 38 -17.47 3.27 2.49
C TRP A 38 -17.13 4.74 2.68
N LYS A 39 -16.26 5.06 3.67
CA LYS A 39 -15.80 6.43 3.91
C LYS A 39 -14.61 6.80 3.05
N GLU A 40 -13.76 5.84 2.72
CA GLU A 40 -12.50 6.08 2.00
C GLU A 40 -12.65 5.95 0.48
N CYS A 41 -13.62 5.15 0.01
CA CYS A 41 -13.82 4.84 -1.39
C CYS A 41 -15.27 5.04 -1.82
N LYS A 42 -15.45 5.62 -3.00
CA LYS A 42 -16.75 5.67 -3.70
C LYS A 42 -16.99 4.31 -4.37
N VAL A 43 -17.28 3.29 -3.54
CA VAL A 43 -17.31 1.88 -3.94
C VAL A 43 -18.23 1.62 -5.13
N THR A 44 -19.49 2.09 -5.07
CA THR A 44 -20.46 1.90 -6.15
C THR A 44 -19.92 2.41 -7.49
N LYS A 45 -19.35 3.62 -7.50
CA LYS A 45 -18.79 4.19 -8.72
C LYS A 45 -17.58 3.42 -9.23
N LEU A 46 -16.72 2.92 -8.33
CA LEU A 46 -15.57 2.10 -8.68
C LEU A 46 -16.03 0.81 -9.37
N GLU A 47 -17.05 0.14 -8.82
CA GLU A 47 -17.61 -1.12 -9.34
C GLU A 47 -18.31 -0.92 -10.69
N GLU A 48 -19.12 0.15 -10.84
CA GLU A 48 -19.77 0.54 -12.11
C GLU A 48 -18.76 0.78 -13.26
N GLU A 49 -17.55 1.19 -12.91
CA GLU A 49 -16.46 1.45 -13.86
C GLU A 49 -15.46 0.28 -13.95
N ASN A 50 -15.87 -0.93 -13.55
CA ASN A 50 -15.09 -2.17 -13.54
C ASN A 50 -13.79 -2.08 -12.73
N GLY A 51 -13.79 -1.27 -11.69
CA GLY A 51 -12.70 -1.21 -10.73
C GLY A 51 -12.88 -2.20 -9.58
N HIS A 52 -11.84 -2.38 -8.81
CA HIS A 52 -11.79 -3.33 -7.71
C HIS A 52 -11.48 -2.64 -6.39
N LEU A 53 -12.16 -3.05 -5.32
CA LEU A 53 -11.78 -2.73 -3.97
C LEU A 53 -10.93 -3.84 -3.38
N ALA A 54 -9.82 -3.49 -2.74
CA ALA A 54 -8.98 -4.40 -2.00
C ALA A 54 -8.63 -3.82 -0.63
N ARG A 55 -8.45 -4.67 0.37
CA ARG A 55 -7.97 -4.31 1.70
C ARG A 55 -6.66 -5.04 1.97
N ARG A 56 -5.59 -4.30 2.27
CA ARG A 56 -4.28 -4.86 2.62
C ARG A 56 -4.17 -5.15 4.11
N LEU A 57 -3.17 -5.95 4.49
CA LEU A 57 -2.89 -6.28 5.90
C LEU A 57 -2.28 -5.09 6.66
N SER A 58 -1.48 -4.25 5.98
CA SER A 58 -0.84 -3.09 6.58
C SER A 58 -1.83 -1.95 6.86
N GLY A 59 -1.47 -1.06 7.75
CA GLY A 59 -2.19 0.16 8.03
C GLY A 59 -2.07 1.23 6.93
N GLY A 60 -2.34 2.48 7.29
CA GLY A 60 -2.22 3.63 6.40
C GLY A 60 -3.48 3.96 5.62
N GLY A 61 -3.41 5.00 4.79
CA GLY A 61 -4.50 5.52 3.99
C GLY A 61 -4.80 4.73 2.71
N ALA A 62 -5.94 5.04 2.10
CA ALA A 62 -6.35 4.47 0.82
C ALA A 62 -5.49 4.99 -0.32
N VAL A 63 -5.19 4.12 -1.29
CA VAL A 63 -4.44 4.41 -2.50
C VAL A 63 -5.17 3.86 -3.71
N TYR A 64 -4.89 4.43 -4.88
CA TYR A 64 -5.39 3.92 -6.16
C TYR A 64 -4.23 3.39 -6.99
N HIS A 65 -4.42 2.23 -7.58
CA HIS A 65 -3.48 1.56 -8.46
C HIS A 65 -4.07 1.38 -9.85
N ASP A 66 -3.34 1.81 -10.87
CA ASP A 66 -3.49 1.41 -12.25
C ASP A 66 -2.20 0.74 -12.77
N LEU A 67 -2.15 0.40 -14.03
CA LEU A 67 -0.95 -0.22 -14.64
C LEU A 67 0.25 0.73 -14.75
N GLY A 68 0.07 2.02 -14.48
CA GLY A 68 1.15 3.00 -14.32
C GLY A 68 1.81 2.99 -12.95
N ASN A 69 1.31 2.16 -12.01
CA ASN A 69 1.89 1.98 -10.69
C ASN A 69 2.56 0.62 -10.57
N LEU A 70 3.82 0.59 -10.18
CA LEU A 70 4.50 -0.63 -9.75
C LEU A 70 4.50 -0.70 -8.22
N ASN A 71 4.06 -1.83 -7.67
CA ASN A 71 4.20 -2.11 -6.25
C ASN A 71 5.46 -2.96 -6.01
N PHE A 72 6.08 -2.73 -4.87
CA PHE A 72 7.14 -3.58 -4.35
C PHE A 72 6.79 -4.04 -2.94
N THR A 73 7.28 -5.22 -2.57
CA THR A 73 7.17 -5.75 -1.21
C THR A 73 8.48 -6.44 -0.86
N PHE A 74 9.11 -6.01 0.23
CA PHE A 74 10.20 -6.73 0.88
C PHE A 74 9.63 -7.55 2.02
N LEU A 75 9.81 -8.87 1.96
CA LEU A 75 9.32 -9.81 2.97
C LEU A 75 10.52 -10.47 3.64
N VAL A 76 10.54 -10.45 4.95
CA VAL A 76 11.67 -10.94 5.78
C VAL A 76 11.19 -11.45 7.13
N ASN A 77 12.01 -12.24 7.81
CA ASN A 77 11.87 -12.42 9.24
C ASN A 77 12.30 -11.16 10.00
N LYS A 78 11.75 -10.92 11.20
CA LYS A 78 12.03 -9.73 12.03
C LYS A 78 13.51 -9.51 12.31
N ASP A 79 14.25 -10.58 12.53
CA ASP A 79 15.68 -10.53 12.84
C ASP A 79 16.51 -10.00 11.64
N GLU A 80 15.99 -10.17 10.43
CA GLU A 80 16.60 -9.69 9.18
C GLU A 80 16.02 -8.34 8.70
N TYR A 81 15.05 -7.78 9.43
CA TYR A 81 14.38 -6.56 9.02
C TYR A 81 15.29 -5.34 9.11
N SER A 82 15.46 -4.66 7.99
CA SER A 82 16.18 -3.40 7.90
C SER A 82 15.49 -2.46 6.93
N LEU A 83 14.68 -1.56 7.46
CA LEU A 83 14.02 -0.53 6.65
C LEU A 83 15.04 0.33 5.89
N GLU A 84 16.20 0.60 6.49
CA GLU A 84 17.26 1.37 5.83
C GLU A 84 17.75 0.69 4.56
N LYS A 85 18.09 -0.61 4.62
CA LYS A 85 18.50 -1.39 3.44
C LYS A 85 17.41 -1.42 2.38
N GLN A 86 16.15 -1.66 2.78
CA GLN A 86 15.01 -1.74 1.86
C GLN A 86 14.75 -0.41 1.14
N LEU A 87 14.83 0.71 1.86
CA LEU A 87 14.73 2.04 1.25
C LEU A 87 15.94 2.33 0.35
N GLN A 88 17.13 1.87 0.74
CA GLN A 88 18.34 2.05 -0.07
C GLN A 88 18.23 1.33 -1.42
N VAL A 89 17.58 0.16 -1.48
CA VAL A 89 17.29 -0.53 -2.75
C VAL A 89 16.50 0.38 -3.70
N ILE A 90 15.44 1.03 -3.20
CA ILE A 90 14.62 1.93 -4.03
C ILE A 90 15.42 3.16 -4.46
N ILE A 91 16.16 3.77 -3.53
CA ILE A 91 16.98 4.97 -3.82
C ILE A 91 18.09 4.65 -4.83
N ASN A 92 18.81 3.52 -4.66
CA ASN A 92 19.84 3.09 -5.60
C ASN A 92 19.25 2.78 -6.98
N ALA A 93 18.07 2.15 -7.05
CA ALA A 93 17.39 1.91 -8.31
C ALA A 93 17.09 3.21 -9.06
N MET A 94 16.63 4.26 -8.35
CA MET A 94 16.46 5.58 -8.95
C MET A 94 17.79 6.17 -9.42
N GLY A 95 18.85 6.03 -8.63
CA GLY A 95 20.21 6.46 -9.00
C GLY A 95 20.74 5.79 -10.29
N ARG A 96 20.48 4.48 -10.46
CA ARG A 96 20.80 3.73 -11.69
C ARG A 96 20.07 4.26 -12.92
N LEU A 97 18.87 4.78 -12.73
CA LEU A 97 18.08 5.44 -13.77
C LEU A 97 18.44 6.94 -13.95
N GLY A 98 19.44 7.45 -13.24
CA GLY A 98 19.86 8.85 -13.32
C GLY A 98 19.01 9.83 -12.53
N LEU A 99 18.16 9.34 -11.62
CA LEU A 99 17.29 10.16 -10.78
C LEU A 99 17.82 10.26 -9.35
N LYS A 100 17.73 11.44 -8.75
CA LYS A 100 18.11 11.65 -7.35
C LYS A 100 16.87 11.53 -6.46
N ALA A 101 16.74 10.41 -5.77
CA ALA A 101 15.66 10.16 -4.82
C ALA A 101 16.14 10.32 -3.38
N GLU A 102 15.25 10.74 -2.50
CA GLU A 102 15.51 10.90 -1.08
C GLU A 102 14.33 10.47 -0.22
N LYS A 103 14.62 9.95 0.98
CA LYS A 103 13.61 9.62 1.97
C LYS A 103 13.06 10.90 2.60
N SER A 104 11.74 10.96 2.80
CA SER A 104 11.09 12.06 3.50
C SER A 104 10.05 11.56 4.51
N GLY A 105 10.12 12.11 5.72
CA GLY A 105 9.19 11.74 6.77
C GLY A 105 9.25 10.26 7.15
N ARG A 106 8.07 9.70 7.45
CA ARG A 106 7.97 8.29 7.90
C ARG A 106 7.96 7.29 6.74
N ASN A 107 7.32 7.64 5.63
CA ASN A 107 6.91 6.67 4.62
C ASN A 107 6.88 7.20 3.18
N ASP A 108 7.55 8.31 2.88
CA ASP A 108 7.57 8.88 1.54
C ASP A 108 8.99 8.84 0.95
N ILE A 109 9.08 8.60 -0.36
CA ILE A 109 10.31 8.81 -1.14
C ILE A 109 10.01 9.86 -2.20
N LEU A 110 10.88 10.83 -2.31
CA LEU A 110 10.73 12.02 -3.14
C LEU A 110 11.78 12.09 -4.25
N ILE A 111 11.41 12.76 -5.33
CA ILE A 111 12.32 13.32 -6.34
C ILE A 111 11.95 14.80 -6.47
N ASP A 112 12.93 15.70 -6.35
CA ASP A 112 12.74 17.16 -6.38
C ASP A 112 11.62 17.65 -5.45
N GLY A 113 11.56 17.09 -4.23
CA GLY A 113 10.56 17.43 -3.24
C GLY A 113 9.15 16.91 -3.52
N LYS A 114 8.93 16.15 -4.60
CA LYS A 114 7.64 15.53 -4.95
C LYS A 114 7.65 14.03 -4.69
N LYS A 115 6.60 13.53 -4.05
CA LYS A 115 6.44 12.13 -3.73
C LYS A 115 6.16 11.29 -4.98
N PHE A 116 6.96 10.25 -5.23
CA PHE A 116 6.69 9.23 -6.23
C PHE A 116 6.44 7.84 -5.63
N SER A 117 6.78 7.65 -4.35
CA SER A 117 6.61 6.40 -3.64
C SER A 117 6.07 6.63 -2.23
N GLY A 118 5.08 5.84 -1.85
CA GLY A 118 4.53 5.77 -0.50
C GLY A 118 4.69 4.36 0.04
N ASN A 119 4.96 4.25 1.35
CA ASN A 119 5.32 3.01 1.99
C ASN A 119 4.40 2.70 3.16
N ALA A 120 4.19 1.41 3.44
CA ALA A 120 3.50 0.92 4.62
C ALA A 120 4.18 -0.37 5.11
N PHE A 121 3.89 -0.74 6.36
CA PHE A 121 4.59 -1.80 7.05
C PHE A 121 3.58 -2.74 7.70
N TYR A 122 3.96 -4.00 7.83
CA TYR A 122 3.18 -5.00 8.53
C TYR A 122 4.09 -5.97 9.27
N GLU A 123 3.66 -6.36 10.44
CA GLU A 123 4.36 -7.30 11.29
C GLU A 123 3.37 -8.32 11.84
N GLN A 124 3.70 -9.60 11.71
CA GLN A 124 2.94 -10.70 12.26
C GLN A 124 3.91 -11.76 12.82
N GLU A 125 3.81 -12.04 14.12
CA GLU A 125 4.67 -13.02 14.80
C GLU A 125 6.16 -12.77 14.52
N LYS A 126 6.80 -13.68 13.78
CA LYS A 126 8.21 -13.56 13.40
C LYS A 126 8.45 -12.94 12.01
N HIS A 127 7.40 -12.75 11.22
CA HIS A 127 7.51 -12.23 9.87
C HIS A 127 7.08 -10.77 9.77
N CYS A 128 7.71 -10.04 8.88
CA CYS A 128 7.30 -8.68 8.57
C CYS A 128 7.51 -8.35 7.09
N TYR A 129 6.76 -7.37 6.63
CA TYR A 129 7.02 -6.79 5.32
C TYR A 129 7.01 -5.26 5.35
N HIS A 130 7.75 -4.72 4.41
CA HIS A 130 7.68 -3.34 3.97
C HIS A 130 7.23 -3.33 2.52
N HIS A 131 6.11 -2.73 2.22
CA HIS A 131 5.64 -2.58 0.86
C HIS A 131 5.37 -1.12 0.50
N GLY A 132 5.37 -0.86 -0.79
CA GLY A 132 5.12 0.50 -1.27
C GLY A 132 4.73 0.53 -2.74
N THR A 133 4.47 1.75 -3.18
CA THR A 133 4.11 2.10 -4.56
C THR A 133 5.25 2.84 -5.22
N ILE A 134 5.43 2.67 -6.52
CA ILE A 134 6.27 3.50 -7.38
C ILE A 134 5.38 4.02 -8.50
N MET A 135 5.14 5.33 -8.51
CA MET A 135 4.34 6.00 -9.51
C MET A 135 5.18 6.20 -10.78
N VAL A 136 5.00 5.33 -11.76
CA VAL A 136 5.69 5.40 -13.06
C VAL A 136 4.95 6.31 -14.02
N ASP A 137 3.65 6.04 -14.21
CA ASP A 137 2.76 6.78 -15.12
C ASP A 137 1.30 6.66 -14.67
N VAL A 138 1.06 6.91 -13.39
CA VAL A 138 -0.28 6.83 -12.77
C VAL A 138 -1.15 7.99 -13.25
N ASN A 139 -2.39 7.70 -13.60
CA ASN A 139 -3.36 8.73 -13.91
C ASN A 139 -3.82 9.46 -12.62
N LYS A 140 -3.22 10.63 -12.37
CA LYS A 140 -3.49 11.42 -11.16
C LYS A 140 -4.91 11.96 -11.06
N GLU A 141 -5.64 12.08 -12.16
CA GLU A 141 -7.02 12.57 -12.15
C GLU A 141 -7.97 11.52 -11.60
N ILE A 142 -7.69 10.24 -11.88
CA ILE A 142 -8.50 9.13 -11.41
C ILE A 142 -8.38 8.94 -9.89
N LEU A 143 -7.25 9.29 -9.29
CA LEU A 143 -7.08 9.27 -7.82
C LEU A 143 -8.22 9.97 -7.09
N SER A 144 -8.59 11.17 -7.53
CA SER A 144 -9.68 11.97 -6.93
C SER A 144 -11.08 11.48 -7.29
N ARG A 145 -11.19 10.64 -8.31
CA ARG A 145 -12.46 10.11 -8.80
C ARG A 145 -13.06 9.08 -7.86
N TYR A 146 -12.23 8.20 -7.31
CA TYR A 146 -12.67 7.10 -6.46
C TYR A 146 -12.37 7.30 -4.97
N LEU A 147 -11.29 8.00 -4.64
CA LEU A 147 -10.94 8.23 -3.25
C LEU A 147 -11.74 9.41 -2.65
N THR A 148 -12.19 9.21 -1.42
CA THR A 148 -12.82 10.28 -0.63
C THR A 148 -11.73 11.00 0.15
N VAL A 149 -11.44 12.24 -0.23
CA VAL A 149 -10.46 13.05 0.52
C VAL A 149 -11.13 13.58 1.78
N SER A 150 -10.58 13.28 2.96
CA SER A 150 -11.14 13.76 4.22
C SER A 150 -11.13 15.30 4.26
N LYS A 151 -12.22 15.88 4.80
CA LYS A 151 -12.35 17.34 4.95
C LYS A 151 -11.20 17.98 5.73
N ASP A 152 -10.59 17.24 6.64
CA ASP A 152 -9.46 17.71 7.45
C ASP A 152 -8.14 17.74 6.64
N LYS A 153 -7.94 16.80 5.73
CA LYS A 153 -6.83 16.86 4.76
C LYS A 153 -7.00 18.03 3.78
N LEU A 154 -8.23 18.34 3.38
CA LEU A 154 -8.53 19.47 2.53
C LEU A 154 -8.36 20.81 3.26
N LYS A 155 -8.81 20.91 4.52
CA LYS A 155 -8.67 22.13 5.33
C LYS A 155 -7.22 22.46 5.66
N SER A 156 -6.40 21.44 5.92
CA SER A 156 -4.99 21.65 6.31
C SER A 156 -4.05 21.91 5.13
N LYS A 157 -4.41 21.50 3.90
CA LYS A 157 -3.46 21.47 2.77
C LYS A 157 -3.99 21.96 1.42
N GLY A 158 -5.31 22.18 1.26
CA GLY A 158 -5.95 22.55 -0.03
C GLY A 158 -5.91 21.41 -1.07
N VAL A 159 -6.86 21.40 -2.01
CA VAL A 159 -6.98 20.35 -3.06
C VAL A 159 -5.78 20.37 -4.01
N ASP A 160 -5.34 21.54 -4.42
CA ASP A 160 -4.23 21.69 -5.38
C ASP A 160 -2.88 21.32 -4.75
N SER A 161 -2.70 21.53 -3.44
CA SER A 161 -1.48 21.16 -2.73
C SER A 161 -1.30 19.65 -2.56
N VAL A 162 -2.37 18.85 -2.63
CA VAL A 162 -2.30 17.40 -2.59
C VAL A 162 -1.85 16.84 -3.95
N LYS A 163 -2.39 17.39 -5.05
CA LYS A 163 -2.00 16.99 -6.42
C LYS A 163 -0.57 17.42 -6.78
N SER A 164 -0.14 18.60 -6.34
CA SER A 164 1.19 19.15 -6.65
C SER A 164 2.34 18.45 -5.91
N ARG A 165 2.03 17.60 -4.91
CA ARG A 165 3.03 16.89 -4.09
C ARG A 165 3.43 15.54 -4.61
N VAL A 166 2.74 14.99 -5.61
CA VAL A 166 3.05 13.70 -6.20
C VAL A 166 3.57 13.86 -7.62
N THR A 167 4.45 12.95 -8.02
CA THR A 167 5.02 12.93 -9.38
C THR A 167 5.08 11.50 -9.90
N ASN A 168 5.05 11.36 -11.22
CA ASN A 168 5.36 10.13 -11.92
C ASN A 168 6.83 10.13 -12.35
N LEU A 169 7.47 8.97 -12.38
CA LEU A 169 8.84 8.85 -12.90
C LEU A 169 8.96 9.26 -14.35
N ARG A 170 7.91 9.03 -15.17
CA ARG A 170 7.87 9.46 -16.58
C ARG A 170 7.82 10.98 -16.78
N GLU A 171 7.56 11.76 -15.75
CA GLU A 171 7.74 13.22 -15.83
C GLU A 171 9.22 13.63 -15.94
N TYR A 172 10.13 12.75 -15.49
CA TYR A 172 11.59 12.93 -15.58
C TYR A 172 12.22 12.06 -16.67
N LEU A 173 11.68 10.88 -16.88
CA LEU A 173 12.16 9.88 -17.85
C LEU A 173 10.98 9.41 -18.72
N PRO A 174 10.60 10.17 -19.77
CA PRO A 174 9.40 9.87 -20.57
C PRO A 174 9.37 8.46 -21.19
N GLU A 175 10.54 7.92 -21.55
CA GLU A 175 10.68 6.62 -22.19
C GLU A 175 10.89 5.45 -21.21
N LEU A 176 10.86 5.71 -19.89
CA LEU A 176 11.05 4.68 -18.88
C LEU A 176 10.04 3.56 -19.03
N THR A 177 10.52 2.35 -19.22
CA THR A 177 9.71 1.13 -19.24
C THR A 177 9.65 0.47 -17.86
N LEU A 178 8.61 -0.31 -17.62
CA LEU A 178 8.49 -1.09 -16.38
C LEU A 178 9.60 -2.15 -16.26
N GLU A 179 10.04 -2.72 -17.38
CA GLU A 179 11.11 -3.73 -17.38
C GLU A 179 12.46 -3.13 -16.99
N GLU A 180 12.78 -1.92 -17.46
CA GLU A 180 13.97 -1.19 -17.02
C GLU A 180 13.92 -0.87 -15.53
N LEU A 181 12.75 -0.44 -15.03
CA LEU A 181 12.56 -0.18 -13.60
C LEU A 181 12.73 -1.46 -12.77
N LYS A 182 12.10 -2.57 -13.17
CA LYS A 182 12.22 -3.88 -12.48
C LYS A 182 13.66 -4.36 -12.48
N LYS A 183 14.37 -4.19 -13.61
CA LYS A 183 15.80 -4.53 -13.72
C LYS A 183 16.63 -3.69 -12.75
N ALA A 184 16.44 -2.37 -12.71
CA ALA A 184 17.15 -1.48 -11.78
C ALA A 184 16.86 -1.84 -10.31
N LEU A 185 15.63 -2.19 -9.97
CA LEU A 185 15.25 -2.64 -8.62
C LEU A 185 15.95 -3.96 -8.25
N ARG A 186 15.95 -4.96 -9.14
CA ARG A 186 16.63 -6.23 -8.92
C ARG A 186 18.14 -6.04 -8.74
N GLU A 187 18.80 -5.30 -9.63
CA GLU A 187 20.23 -5.06 -9.53
C GLU A 187 20.60 -4.29 -8.25
N SER A 188 19.78 -3.33 -7.84
CA SER A 188 19.99 -2.60 -6.59
C SER A 188 19.72 -3.48 -5.37
N PHE A 189 18.76 -4.40 -5.44
CA PHE A 189 18.51 -5.39 -4.40
C PHE A 189 19.71 -6.32 -4.21
N GLU A 190 20.26 -6.87 -5.29
CA GLU A 190 21.48 -7.70 -5.27
C GLU A 190 22.69 -6.94 -4.69
N GLU A 191 22.84 -5.67 -5.06
CA GLU A 191 23.92 -4.82 -4.57
C GLU A 191 23.81 -4.54 -3.07
N VAL A 192 22.64 -4.11 -2.59
CA VAL A 192 22.42 -3.73 -1.17
C VAL A 192 22.55 -4.95 -0.25
N TYR A 193 22.08 -6.11 -0.70
CA TYR A 193 22.17 -7.34 0.08
C TYR A 193 23.45 -8.11 -0.15
N ASN A 194 24.27 -7.69 -1.12
CA ASN A 194 25.53 -8.34 -1.53
C ASN A 194 25.38 -9.82 -1.85
N LEU A 195 24.29 -10.19 -2.52
CA LEU A 195 23.93 -11.54 -2.91
C LEU A 195 23.33 -11.53 -4.32
N LYS A 196 23.39 -12.66 -5.02
CA LYS A 196 22.63 -12.87 -6.24
C LYS A 196 21.22 -13.33 -5.90
N SER A 197 20.23 -12.73 -6.56
CA SER A 197 18.85 -13.12 -6.40
C SER A 197 18.51 -14.35 -7.24
N GLU A 198 17.67 -15.21 -6.70
CA GLU A 198 17.00 -16.28 -7.43
C GLU A 198 15.59 -15.84 -7.78
N GLU A 199 15.16 -16.09 -9.01
CA GLU A 199 13.84 -15.74 -9.46
C GLU A 199 12.86 -16.87 -9.13
N LYS A 200 11.84 -16.60 -8.32
CA LYS A 200 10.69 -17.48 -8.09
C LYS A 200 9.54 -17.10 -9.02
N LYS A 201 8.91 -18.08 -9.64
CA LYS A 201 7.76 -17.90 -10.51
C LYS A 201 6.47 -18.28 -9.78
N MET A 202 5.34 -17.86 -10.33
CA MET A 202 4.03 -18.22 -9.78
C MET A 202 3.77 -19.73 -9.76
N GLU A 203 4.42 -20.47 -10.64
CA GLU A 203 4.33 -21.95 -10.75
C GLU A 203 5.05 -22.65 -9.59
N ASP A 204 5.96 -21.96 -8.92
CA ASP A 204 6.71 -22.47 -7.76
C ASP A 204 5.93 -22.33 -6.44
N LEU A 205 4.79 -21.65 -6.47
CA LEU A 205 3.94 -21.41 -5.29
C LEU A 205 2.83 -22.47 -5.21
N ASP A 206 2.40 -22.80 -3.97
CA ASP A 206 1.22 -23.65 -3.77
C ASP A 206 -0.05 -22.90 -4.25
N ALA A 207 -0.59 -23.36 -5.37
CA ALA A 207 -1.74 -22.73 -6.02
C ALA A 207 -3.01 -22.80 -5.16
N ASP A 208 -3.20 -23.88 -4.40
CA ASP A 208 -4.40 -24.10 -3.58
C ASP A 208 -4.36 -23.15 -2.37
N GLU A 209 -3.22 -23.00 -1.72
CA GLU A 209 -3.06 -22.05 -0.61
C GLU A 209 -3.21 -20.61 -1.06
N VAL A 210 -2.64 -20.25 -2.22
CA VAL A 210 -2.82 -18.89 -2.79
C VAL A 210 -4.29 -18.62 -3.11
N GLU A 211 -5.04 -19.62 -3.61
CA GLU A 211 -6.47 -19.46 -3.93
C GLU A 211 -7.32 -19.33 -2.65
N GLU A 212 -7.00 -20.09 -1.59
CA GLU A 212 -7.63 -19.94 -0.28
C GLU A 212 -7.44 -18.52 0.28
N LYS A 213 -6.21 -18.00 0.27
CA LYS A 213 -5.92 -16.63 0.67
C LYS A 213 -6.66 -15.62 -0.19
N LYS A 214 -6.72 -15.84 -1.51
CA LYS A 214 -7.46 -14.98 -2.43
C LYS A 214 -8.96 -14.96 -2.10
N ALA A 215 -9.55 -16.12 -1.75
CA ALA A 215 -10.94 -16.19 -1.30
C ALA A 215 -11.15 -15.35 -0.03
N HIS A 216 -10.23 -15.43 0.94
CA HIS A 216 -10.23 -14.58 2.13
C HIS A 216 -10.22 -13.09 1.77
N PHE A 217 -9.24 -12.63 0.98
CA PHE A 217 -9.09 -11.22 0.57
C PHE A 217 -10.26 -10.70 -0.28
N SER A 218 -11.01 -11.58 -0.93
CA SER A 218 -12.19 -11.25 -1.73
C SER A 218 -13.48 -11.30 -0.92
N SER A 219 -13.46 -11.81 0.30
CA SER A 219 -14.64 -11.97 1.11
C SER A 219 -15.23 -10.62 1.54
N TRP A 220 -16.57 -10.57 1.59
CA TRP A 220 -17.27 -9.38 2.09
C TRP A 220 -16.80 -8.97 3.48
N LYS A 221 -16.64 -9.97 4.37
CA LYS A 221 -16.19 -9.74 5.75
C LYS A 221 -14.83 -9.04 5.80
N TRP A 222 -13.88 -9.44 4.93
CA TRP A 222 -12.57 -8.80 4.87
C TRP A 222 -12.64 -7.41 4.27
N LEU A 223 -13.34 -7.23 3.14
CA LEU A 223 -13.38 -5.95 2.43
C LEU A 223 -14.13 -4.87 3.20
N TYR A 224 -15.29 -5.21 3.76
CA TYR A 224 -16.23 -4.25 4.33
C TYR A 224 -16.35 -4.33 5.84
N GLY A 225 -15.85 -5.40 6.48
CA GLY A 225 -16.02 -5.65 7.90
C GLY A 225 -17.43 -6.08 8.25
N ARG A 226 -17.85 -5.76 9.44
CA ARG A 226 -19.24 -5.94 9.90
C ARG A 226 -20.01 -4.63 9.78
N LYS A 227 -21.31 -4.72 9.62
CA LYS A 227 -22.20 -3.59 9.75
C LYS A 227 -22.55 -3.43 11.24
N LEU A 228 -22.20 -2.28 11.82
CA LEU A 228 -22.68 -1.89 13.15
C LEU A 228 -23.81 -0.86 12.99
N ASP A 229 -24.97 -1.14 13.55
CA ASP A 229 -26.07 -0.14 13.65
C ASP A 229 -25.76 0.77 14.84
N PHE A 230 -25.03 1.86 14.57
CA PHE A 230 -24.58 2.81 15.58
C PHE A 230 -25.51 4.01 15.70
N GLN A 231 -25.62 4.57 16.91
CA GLN A 231 -26.35 5.79 17.19
C GLN A 231 -25.44 7.00 17.32
N TYR A 232 -24.15 6.77 17.62
CA TYR A 232 -23.22 7.85 17.89
C TYR A 232 -21.85 7.56 17.26
N GLU A 233 -21.24 8.60 16.67
CA GLU A 233 -19.93 8.53 16.05
C GLU A 233 -19.05 9.66 16.57
N LEU A 234 -17.81 9.32 16.96
CA LEU A 234 -16.75 10.25 17.30
C LEU A 234 -15.58 10.09 16.34
N SER A 235 -15.02 11.22 15.93
CA SER A 235 -13.80 11.23 15.12
C SER A 235 -12.80 12.22 15.70
N HIS A 236 -11.53 11.82 15.75
CA HIS A 236 -10.44 12.70 16.16
C HIS A 236 -9.20 12.44 15.32
N ARG A 237 -8.43 13.51 15.02
CA ARG A 237 -7.16 13.43 14.31
C ARG A 237 -6.01 13.69 15.27
N PHE A 238 -5.17 12.67 15.46
CA PHE A 238 -3.92 12.73 16.19
C PHE A 238 -2.73 13.00 15.25
N ALA A 239 -1.55 13.26 15.79
CA ALA A 239 -0.33 13.44 15.01
C ALA A 239 0.08 12.18 14.22
N TRP A 240 -0.28 10.99 14.72
CA TRP A 240 0.02 9.69 14.12
C TRP A 240 -1.06 9.14 13.21
N GLY A 241 -2.29 9.68 13.22
CA GLY A 241 -3.39 9.21 12.38
C GLY A 241 -4.75 9.69 12.88
N GLY A 242 -5.79 9.43 12.09
CA GLY A 242 -7.19 9.65 12.47
C GLY A 242 -7.79 8.41 13.11
N ILE A 243 -8.66 8.60 14.09
CA ILE A 243 -9.55 7.55 14.63
C ILE A 243 -10.98 7.98 14.42
N THR A 244 -11.83 7.02 14.02
CA THR A 244 -13.29 7.15 14.04
C THR A 244 -13.85 5.96 14.83
N MET A 245 -14.69 6.25 15.81
CA MET A 245 -15.35 5.25 16.64
C MET A 245 -16.86 5.37 16.46
N GLN A 246 -17.51 4.25 16.15
CA GLN A 246 -18.95 4.12 16.05
C GLN A 246 -19.46 3.31 17.22
N PHE A 247 -20.46 3.82 17.92
CA PHE A 247 -20.98 3.25 19.16
C PHE A 247 -22.43 2.81 19.00
N GLN A 248 -22.71 1.58 19.39
CA GLN A 248 -24.07 1.14 19.68
C GLN A 248 -24.33 1.37 21.17
N VAL A 249 -25.35 2.18 21.47
CA VAL A 249 -25.68 2.57 22.83
C VAL A 249 -27.10 2.10 23.17
N GLU A 250 -27.27 1.45 24.32
CA GLU A 250 -28.56 0.99 24.82
C GLU A 250 -28.68 1.29 26.32
N ALA A 251 -29.76 1.93 26.71
CA ALA A 251 -30.02 2.34 28.09
C ALA A 251 -28.83 3.11 28.73
N GLY A 252 -28.17 4.01 27.98
CA GLY A 252 -27.05 4.81 28.43
C GLY A 252 -25.71 4.06 28.58
N LYS A 253 -25.63 2.83 28.10
CA LYS A 253 -24.41 2.00 28.13
C LYS A 253 -23.96 1.63 26.74
N ILE A 254 -22.64 1.66 26.51
CA ILE A 254 -22.05 1.17 25.26
C ILE A 254 -22.22 -0.35 25.22
N LYS A 255 -22.88 -0.86 24.20
CA LYS A 255 -23.06 -2.29 23.94
C LYS A 255 -22.01 -2.83 22.99
N ASP A 256 -21.67 -2.05 21.97
CA ASP A 256 -20.72 -2.44 20.95
C ASP A 256 -20.02 -1.21 20.36
N VAL A 257 -18.83 -1.43 19.82
CA VAL A 257 -18.04 -0.37 19.21
C VAL A 257 -17.29 -0.91 17.96
N GLU A 258 -17.27 -0.08 16.93
CA GLU A 258 -16.40 -0.31 15.76
C GLU A 258 -15.39 0.83 15.65
N VAL A 259 -14.13 0.50 15.44
CA VAL A 259 -13.03 1.47 15.41
C VAL A 259 -12.35 1.43 14.04
N TYR A 260 -12.21 2.59 13.42
CA TYR A 260 -11.52 2.77 12.15
C TYR A 260 -10.33 3.72 12.30
N SER A 261 -9.26 3.49 11.54
CA SER A 261 -8.09 4.34 11.55
C SER A 261 -7.34 4.34 10.20
N ASP A 262 -6.70 5.45 9.88
CA ASP A 262 -5.72 5.58 8.78
C ASP A 262 -4.27 5.62 9.31
N ALA A 263 -4.04 5.18 10.55
CA ALA A 263 -2.70 5.03 11.12
C ALA A 263 -1.87 3.96 10.37
N LEU A 264 -0.55 4.18 10.31
CA LEU A 264 0.43 3.23 9.78
C LEU A 264 0.76 2.15 10.79
#